data_2ff10888f26f26749b8f365f4e01916d
#
_entry.id   2ff10888f26f26749b8f365f4e01916d
#
_cell.length_a   1.000
_cell.length_b   1.000
_cell.length_c   1.000
_cell.angle_alpha   90.00
_cell.angle_beta   90.00
_cell.angle_gamma   90.00
#
_symmetry.space_group_name_H-M   'P 1'
#
loop_
_entity.id
_entity.type
_entity.pdbx_description
1 polymer ?
#
loop_
_entity_poly.entity_id
_entity_poly.type
_entity_poly.pdbx_seq_one_letter_code
_entity_poly.pdbx_strand_id
1 'polypeptide(L)'
;MVRIGAVRVGIVDVGANTLRLLVAAREDGRLVALREQRVQLGLGEEIERSGALGEEKLAEAAAVARAHVRRARKLGCDRIDVLVTSPGRQARNGEELASILREATGVATKVLRPEEEGELAWYGAVATAEGPPESVAVCDVGGGSTQLVVGTVSGGPAWVRSVDLGSLRLTRRVLETAPPTQTDLDAARAQVEAAFVDLAPPLALAAIATGGTARALRRIVGARLEPETLASAARKLAKRSDRTIANDYGIDRSRARTLLAGTLILLEVQRRLGIALLVGRGGIREGAALLALDELAAATG
;
A
#
# COMPACT_ATOMS: atom_id res chain seq x y z
N MET A 1 -23.42 -11.66 12.09
CA MET A 1 -23.15 -13.10 12.31
C MET A 1 -22.79 -13.70 10.96
N VAL A 2 -21.53 -14.09 10.74
CA VAL A 2 -21.09 -14.67 9.45
C VAL A 2 -21.85 -15.98 9.23
N ARG A 3 -22.49 -16.13 8.05
CA ARG A 3 -23.18 -17.39 7.70
C ARG A 3 -22.21 -18.56 7.75
N ILE A 4 -22.59 -19.65 8.41
CA ILE A 4 -21.86 -20.93 8.39
C ILE A 4 -21.87 -21.40 6.92
N GLY A 5 -20.67 -21.52 6.31
CA GLY A 5 -20.52 -21.93 4.91
C GLY A 5 -20.12 -20.82 3.93
N ALA A 6 -19.91 -19.55 4.37
CA ALA A 6 -19.39 -18.51 3.48
C ALA A 6 -17.93 -18.78 3.12
N VAL A 7 -17.61 -18.74 1.81
CA VAL A 7 -16.24 -18.88 1.29
C VAL A 7 -15.38 -17.76 1.87
N ARG A 8 -14.21 -18.11 2.37
CA ARG A 8 -13.25 -17.20 3.02
C ARG A 8 -11.91 -17.26 2.34
N VAL A 9 -11.31 -16.09 2.18
CA VAL A 9 -9.94 -15.99 1.65
C VAL A 9 -9.02 -15.28 2.64
N GLY A 10 -7.75 -15.67 2.64
CA GLY A 10 -6.69 -15.06 3.44
C GLY A 10 -5.64 -14.45 2.51
N ILE A 11 -5.39 -13.16 2.63
CA ILE A 11 -4.34 -12.45 1.88
C ILE A 11 -3.26 -12.01 2.85
N VAL A 12 -2.04 -12.51 2.62
CA VAL A 12 -0.83 -12.08 3.33
C VAL A 12 -0.03 -11.17 2.40
N ASP A 13 0.07 -9.90 2.75
CA ASP A 13 0.77 -8.86 2.00
C ASP A 13 2.12 -8.55 2.66
N VAL A 14 3.22 -8.78 1.94
CA VAL A 14 4.60 -8.55 2.37
C VAL A 14 5.12 -7.27 1.70
N GLY A 15 4.96 -6.16 2.40
CA GLY A 15 5.38 -4.84 1.94
C GLY A 15 6.68 -4.35 2.57
N ALA A 16 7.21 -3.23 2.07
CA ALA A 16 8.48 -2.64 2.53
C ALA A 16 8.53 -2.36 4.05
N ASN A 17 7.43 -1.92 4.64
CA ASN A 17 7.39 -1.59 6.07
C ASN A 17 6.73 -2.65 6.93
N THR A 18 5.72 -3.33 6.40
CA THR A 18 4.81 -4.17 7.18
C THR A 18 4.44 -5.44 6.46
N LEU A 19 4.26 -6.50 7.21
CA LEU A 19 3.58 -7.71 6.79
C LEU A 19 2.16 -7.70 7.37
N ARG A 20 1.16 -7.93 6.53
CA ARG A 20 -0.25 -7.79 6.88
C ARG A 20 -1.03 -9.03 6.50
N LEU A 21 -2.02 -9.37 7.30
CA LEU A 21 -3.05 -10.36 6.98
C LEU A 21 -4.40 -9.67 6.83
N LEU A 22 -5.12 -10.01 5.78
CA LEU A 22 -6.56 -9.80 5.65
C LEU A 22 -7.23 -11.17 5.51
N VAL A 23 -8.20 -11.48 6.36
CA VAL A 23 -9.15 -12.56 6.13
C VAL A 23 -10.49 -11.92 5.78
N ALA A 24 -11.04 -12.29 4.65
CA ALA A 24 -12.26 -11.69 4.12
C ALA A 24 -13.21 -12.74 3.56
N ALA A 25 -14.48 -12.36 3.49
CA ALA A 25 -15.55 -13.09 2.82
C ALA A 25 -16.43 -12.12 2.04
N ARG A 26 -17.34 -12.65 1.22
CA ARG A 26 -18.38 -11.86 0.56
C ARG A 26 -19.70 -12.03 1.32
N GLU A 27 -20.31 -10.92 1.73
CA GLU A 27 -21.63 -10.87 2.35
C GLU A 27 -22.48 -9.85 1.59
N ASP A 28 -23.65 -10.25 1.12
CA ASP A 28 -24.59 -9.42 0.34
C ASP A 28 -23.90 -8.68 -0.82
N GLY A 29 -23.02 -9.39 -1.54
CA GLY A 29 -22.24 -8.87 -2.68
C GLY A 29 -21.05 -7.96 -2.31
N ARG A 30 -20.82 -7.66 -1.02
CA ARG A 30 -19.77 -6.78 -0.54
C ARG A 30 -18.62 -7.55 0.11
N LEU A 31 -17.42 -7.06 -0.02
CA LEU A 31 -16.26 -7.59 0.72
C LEU A 31 -16.35 -7.20 2.19
N VAL A 32 -16.31 -8.19 3.07
CA VAL A 32 -16.30 -8.00 4.52
C VAL A 32 -14.99 -8.50 5.10
N ALA A 33 -14.27 -7.62 5.79
CA ALA A 33 -13.06 -7.97 6.51
C ALA A 33 -13.41 -8.67 7.82
N LEU A 34 -13.09 -9.96 7.94
CA LEU A 34 -13.32 -10.77 9.14
C LEU A 34 -12.19 -10.63 10.15
N ARG A 35 -10.97 -10.46 9.65
CA ARG A 35 -9.77 -10.26 10.47
C ARG A 35 -8.71 -9.49 9.73
N GLU A 36 -8.11 -8.54 10.41
CA GLU A 36 -6.90 -7.87 9.99
C GLU A 36 -5.81 -8.02 11.04
N GLN A 37 -4.57 -8.22 10.58
CA GLN A 37 -3.37 -8.18 11.44
C GLN A 37 -2.26 -7.44 10.71
N ARG A 38 -1.37 -6.82 11.48
CA ARG A 38 -0.24 -6.06 10.96
C ARG A 38 0.96 -6.27 11.89
N VAL A 39 2.12 -6.55 11.29
CA VAL A 39 3.42 -6.60 11.97
C VAL A 39 4.37 -5.65 11.25
N GLN A 40 5.07 -4.83 12.00
CA GLN A 40 6.13 -3.96 11.48
C GLN A 40 7.39 -4.79 11.30
N LEU A 41 7.95 -4.83 10.08
CA LEU A 41 9.19 -5.57 9.78
C LEU A 41 10.33 -4.67 9.32
N GLY A 42 10.03 -3.60 8.56
CA GLY A 42 11.03 -2.68 8.04
C GLY A 42 11.95 -3.30 6.97
N LEU A 43 11.45 -4.21 6.13
CA LEU A 43 12.22 -4.84 5.05
C LEU A 43 12.85 -3.79 4.12
N GLY A 44 12.08 -2.78 3.73
CA GLY A 44 12.56 -1.70 2.87
C GLY A 44 13.65 -0.86 3.50
N GLU A 45 13.68 -0.76 4.83
CA GLU A 45 14.73 -0.05 5.57
C GLU A 45 16.09 -0.73 5.39
N GLU A 46 16.11 -2.04 5.47
CA GLU A 46 17.31 -2.83 5.26
C GLU A 46 17.73 -2.85 3.78
N ILE A 47 16.78 -2.94 2.87
CA ILE A 47 17.04 -2.89 1.43
C ILE A 47 17.66 -1.54 1.03
N GLU A 48 17.16 -0.41 1.51
CA GLU A 48 17.74 0.91 1.21
C GLU A 48 19.14 1.08 1.81
N ARG A 49 19.44 0.40 2.93
CA ARG A 49 20.75 0.44 3.57
C ARG A 49 21.80 -0.43 2.89
N SER A 50 21.46 -1.65 2.51
CA SER A 50 22.41 -2.70 2.08
C SER A 50 22.14 -3.26 0.69
N GLY A 51 20.96 -2.95 0.10
CA GLY A 51 20.50 -3.52 -1.18
C GLY A 51 20.03 -4.96 -1.10
N ALA A 52 20.05 -5.61 0.07
CA ALA A 52 19.63 -6.99 0.28
C ALA A 52 19.02 -7.17 1.68
N LEU A 53 18.38 -8.29 1.91
CA LEU A 53 17.86 -8.71 3.21
C LEU A 53 18.85 -9.71 3.84
N GLY A 54 19.25 -9.49 5.09
CA GLY A 54 20.06 -10.43 5.85
C GLY A 54 19.26 -11.64 6.35
N GLU A 55 19.96 -12.70 6.72
CA GLU A 55 19.36 -13.97 7.18
C GLU A 55 18.36 -13.78 8.34
N GLU A 56 18.71 -12.94 9.33
CA GLU A 56 17.83 -12.65 10.45
C GLU A 56 16.51 -12.02 10.00
N LYS A 57 16.58 -11.09 9.07
CA LYS A 57 15.41 -10.39 8.54
C LYS A 57 14.54 -11.31 7.68
N LEU A 58 15.15 -12.19 6.88
CA LEU A 58 14.46 -13.24 6.12
C LEU A 58 13.75 -14.22 7.06
N ALA A 59 14.43 -14.66 8.14
CA ALA A 59 13.85 -15.54 9.14
C ALA A 59 12.68 -14.90 9.90
N GLU A 60 12.80 -13.60 10.25
CA GLU A 60 11.73 -12.81 10.87
C GLU A 60 10.49 -12.73 9.95
N ALA A 61 10.69 -12.40 8.68
CA ALA A 61 9.62 -12.34 7.68
C ALA A 61 8.92 -13.70 7.53
N ALA A 62 9.67 -14.79 7.45
CA ALA A 62 9.16 -16.15 7.37
C ALA A 62 8.34 -16.53 8.61
N ALA A 63 8.82 -16.19 9.81
CA ALA A 63 8.11 -16.48 11.06
C ALA A 63 6.76 -15.74 11.14
N VAL A 64 6.74 -14.47 10.75
CA VAL A 64 5.51 -13.66 10.74
C VAL A 64 4.54 -14.15 9.68
N ALA A 65 5.00 -14.46 8.45
CA ALA A 65 4.16 -15.00 7.39
C ALA A 65 3.53 -16.33 7.79
N ARG A 66 4.31 -17.23 8.37
CA ARG A 66 3.83 -18.52 8.94
C ARG A 66 2.75 -18.31 10.00
N ALA A 67 2.94 -17.35 10.89
CA ALA A 67 1.95 -17.04 11.92
C ALA A 67 0.63 -16.53 11.31
N HIS A 68 0.70 -15.67 10.29
CA HIS A 68 -0.46 -15.16 9.57
C HIS A 68 -1.20 -16.25 8.80
N VAL A 69 -0.49 -17.12 8.08
CA VAL A 69 -1.09 -18.26 7.36
C VAL A 69 -1.75 -19.24 8.33
N ARG A 70 -1.10 -19.56 9.45
CA ARG A 70 -1.73 -20.39 10.51
C ARG A 70 -3.01 -19.74 11.05
N ARG A 71 -3.02 -18.44 11.19
CA ARG A 71 -4.22 -17.70 11.64
C ARG A 71 -5.34 -17.75 10.60
N ALA A 72 -5.03 -17.57 9.32
CA ALA A 72 -5.99 -17.68 8.23
C ALA A 72 -6.59 -19.10 8.16
N ARG A 73 -5.76 -20.14 8.26
CA ARG A 73 -6.22 -21.54 8.32
C ARG A 73 -7.17 -21.80 9.50
N LYS A 74 -6.84 -21.29 10.70
CA LYS A 74 -7.71 -21.41 11.89
C LYS A 74 -9.05 -20.66 11.75
N LEU A 75 -9.11 -19.67 10.86
CA LEU A 75 -10.35 -18.96 10.55
C LEU A 75 -11.13 -19.57 9.39
N GLY A 76 -10.69 -20.75 8.90
CA GLY A 76 -11.38 -21.51 7.88
C GLY A 76 -11.30 -20.86 6.51
N CYS A 77 -10.16 -20.28 6.12
CA CYS A 77 -9.96 -19.80 4.76
C CYS A 77 -9.83 -20.96 3.79
N ASP A 78 -10.64 -20.93 2.73
CA ASP A 78 -10.63 -21.93 1.64
C ASP A 78 -9.44 -21.72 0.70
N ARG A 79 -8.97 -20.47 0.61
CA ARG A 79 -7.77 -20.10 -0.13
C ARG A 79 -6.94 -19.09 0.67
N ILE A 80 -5.61 -19.22 0.57
CA ILE A 80 -4.66 -18.28 1.18
C ILE A 80 -3.59 -17.95 0.16
N ASP A 81 -3.35 -16.68 -0.09
CA ASP A 81 -2.31 -16.20 -0.99
C ASP A 81 -1.29 -15.35 -0.21
N VAL A 82 0.00 -15.53 -0.53
CA VAL A 82 1.09 -14.70 -0.03
C VAL A 82 1.60 -13.83 -1.18
N LEU A 83 1.45 -12.53 -1.04
CA LEU A 83 1.83 -11.54 -2.05
C LEU A 83 3.02 -10.75 -1.55
N VAL A 84 4.08 -10.70 -2.34
CA VAL A 84 5.28 -9.90 -2.05
C VAL A 84 5.29 -8.72 -3.02
N THR A 85 5.31 -7.50 -2.48
CA THR A 85 5.30 -6.26 -3.26
C THR A 85 6.74 -5.76 -3.51
N SER A 86 7.00 -4.49 -3.32
CA SER A 86 8.31 -3.88 -3.59
C SER A 86 9.54 -4.61 -3.00
N PRO A 87 9.52 -5.24 -1.80
CA PRO A 87 10.71 -5.92 -1.28
C PRO A 87 11.21 -7.06 -2.19
N GLY A 88 10.30 -7.82 -2.80
CA GLY A 88 10.66 -8.90 -3.71
C GLY A 88 11.31 -8.43 -5.02
N ARG A 89 11.04 -7.19 -5.42
CA ARG A 89 11.60 -6.60 -6.64
C ARG A 89 12.86 -5.78 -6.41
N GLN A 90 12.98 -5.18 -5.21
CA GLN A 90 14.02 -4.20 -4.90
C GLN A 90 15.23 -4.79 -4.18
N ALA A 91 15.05 -5.88 -3.43
CA ALA A 91 16.16 -6.60 -2.83
C ALA A 91 16.91 -7.40 -3.89
N ARG A 92 18.26 -7.40 -3.85
CA ARG A 92 19.07 -8.28 -4.71
C ARG A 92 18.75 -9.77 -4.50
N ASN A 93 18.29 -10.12 -3.31
CA ASN A 93 17.84 -11.47 -2.94
C ASN A 93 16.31 -11.58 -2.76
N GLY A 94 15.55 -10.84 -3.56
CA GLY A 94 14.08 -10.87 -3.50
C GLY A 94 13.46 -12.23 -3.85
N GLU A 95 14.09 -13.01 -4.73
CA GLU A 95 13.69 -14.38 -5.05
C GLU A 95 13.90 -15.32 -3.85
N GLU A 96 14.98 -15.15 -3.11
CA GLU A 96 15.25 -15.89 -1.88
C GLU A 96 14.16 -15.58 -0.83
N LEU A 97 13.77 -14.32 -0.65
CA LEU A 97 12.65 -13.95 0.20
C LEU A 97 11.38 -14.70 -0.20
N ALA A 98 11.03 -14.73 -1.47
CA ALA A 98 9.83 -15.43 -1.96
C ALA A 98 9.92 -16.95 -1.74
N SER A 99 11.08 -17.56 -1.92
CA SER A 99 11.32 -18.99 -1.67
C SER A 99 11.16 -19.33 -0.19
N ILE A 100 11.82 -18.59 0.68
CA ILE A 100 11.74 -18.77 2.14
C ILE A 100 10.31 -18.60 2.65
N LEU A 101 9.57 -17.63 2.14
CA LEU A 101 8.16 -17.43 2.50
C LEU A 101 7.31 -18.64 2.06
N ARG A 102 7.51 -19.15 0.84
CA ARG A 102 6.80 -20.33 0.31
C ARG A 102 7.08 -21.57 1.17
N GLU A 103 8.33 -21.84 1.47
CA GLU A 103 8.75 -22.97 2.32
C GLU A 103 8.17 -22.85 3.72
N ALA A 104 8.28 -21.68 4.34
CA ALA A 104 7.80 -21.46 5.70
C ALA A 104 6.29 -21.57 5.85
N THR A 105 5.52 -21.22 4.83
CA THR A 105 4.06 -21.15 4.87
C THR A 105 3.37 -22.38 4.27
N GLY A 106 4.03 -23.04 3.31
CA GLY A 106 3.42 -24.09 2.47
C GLY A 106 2.29 -23.56 1.60
N VAL A 107 2.34 -22.27 1.20
CA VAL A 107 1.32 -21.58 0.39
C VAL A 107 1.98 -20.95 -0.83
N ALA A 108 1.25 -20.86 -1.93
CA ALA A 108 1.70 -20.14 -3.11
C ALA A 108 2.10 -18.70 -2.75
N THR A 109 3.34 -18.35 -3.11
CA THR A 109 3.90 -17.02 -2.87
C THR A 109 4.21 -16.38 -4.21
N LYS A 110 3.66 -15.19 -4.44
CA LYS A 110 3.83 -14.45 -5.69
C LYS A 110 4.50 -13.11 -5.43
N VAL A 111 5.60 -12.84 -6.13
CA VAL A 111 6.14 -11.47 -6.23
C VAL A 111 5.30 -10.76 -7.29
N LEU A 112 4.58 -9.73 -6.87
CA LEU A 112 3.73 -8.95 -7.76
C LEU A 112 4.58 -8.08 -8.68
N ARG A 113 4.25 -8.08 -9.96
CA ARG A 113 4.74 -7.07 -10.89
C ARG A 113 4.17 -5.70 -10.50
N PRO A 114 4.86 -4.60 -10.84
CA PRO A 114 4.38 -3.26 -10.52
C PRO A 114 2.96 -2.97 -11.01
N GLU A 115 2.60 -3.47 -12.20
CA GLU A 115 1.28 -3.32 -12.81
C GLU A 115 0.22 -4.09 -12.02
N GLU A 116 0.50 -5.34 -11.66
CA GLU A 116 -0.41 -6.17 -10.85
C GLU A 116 -0.68 -5.55 -9.47
N GLU A 117 0.35 -4.96 -8.85
CA GLU A 117 0.20 -4.23 -7.59
C GLU A 117 -0.77 -3.05 -7.75
N GLY A 118 -0.64 -2.28 -8.85
CA GLY A 118 -1.53 -1.19 -9.18
C GLY A 118 -2.97 -1.64 -9.45
N GLU A 119 -3.15 -2.68 -10.27
CA GLU A 119 -4.46 -3.25 -10.59
C GLU A 119 -5.20 -3.72 -9.34
N LEU A 120 -4.51 -4.46 -8.47
CA LEU A 120 -5.09 -4.91 -7.19
C LEU A 120 -5.48 -3.72 -6.31
N ALA A 121 -4.64 -2.68 -6.22
CA ALA A 121 -4.95 -1.48 -5.47
C ALA A 121 -6.20 -0.79 -6.03
N TRP A 122 -6.35 -0.75 -7.37
CA TRP A 122 -7.49 -0.15 -8.05
C TRP A 122 -8.78 -0.92 -7.75
N TYR A 123 -8.79 -2.24 -7.93
CA TYR A 123 -9.96 -3.08 -7.64
C TYR A 123 -10.40 -2.93 -6.17
N GLY A 124 -9.46 -2.99 -5.23
CA GLY A 124 -9.78 -2.84 -3.82
C GLY A 124 -10.29 -1.44 -3.44
N ALA A 125 -9.74 -0.40 -4.03
CA ALA A 125 -10.16 0.98 -3.79
C ALA A 125 -11.57 1.24 -4.34
N VAL A 126 -11.83 0.85 -5.58
CA VAL A 126 -13.12 1.08 -6.27
C VAL A 126 -14.22 0.28 -5.62
N ALA A 127 -14.00 -1.00 -5.33
CA ALA A 127 -15.01 -1.87 -4.72
C ALA A 127 -15.41 -1.44 -3.29
N THR A 128 -14.56 -0.69 -2.60
CA THR A 128 -14.84 -0.19 -1.25
C THR A 128 -15.25 1.28 -1.21
N ALA A 129 -15.31 1.94 -2.36
CA ALA A 129 -15.79 3.32 -2.50
C ALA A 129 -17.32 3.36 -2.49
N GLU A 130 -17.88 4.47 -2.04
CA GLU A 130 -19.33 4.71 -2.01
C GLU A 130 -19.73 5.46 -3.29
N GLY A 131 -20.32 4.73 -4.27
CA GLY A 131 -20.83 5.31 -5.51
C GLY A 131 -19.77 6.08 -6.33
N PRO A 132 -18.63 5.46 -6.68
CA PRO A 132 -17.62 6.14 -7.47
C PRO A 132 -18.18 6.47 -8.85
N PRO A 133 -17.78 7.59 -9.49
CA PRO A 133 -18.12 7.87 -10.88
C PRO A 133 -17.47 6.84 -11.80
N GLU A 134 -17.90 6.78 -13.06
CA GLU A 134 -17.43 5.77 -14.02
C GLU A 134 -15.91 5.83 -14.22
N SER A 135 -15.31 7.03 -14.35
CA SER A 135 -13.86 7.18 -14.50
C SER A 135 -13.19 7.50 -13.18
N VAL A 136 -12.28 6.63 -12.74
CA VAL A 136 -11.60 6.71 -11.43
C VAL A 136 -10.09 6.56 -11.59
N ALA A 137 -9.34 7.48 -10.99
CA ALA A 137 -7.92 7.30 -10.72
C ALA A 137 -7.70 6.73 -9.32
N VAL A 138 -6.75 5.82 -9.17
CA VAL A 138 -6.32 5.31 -7.85
C VAL A 138 -4.82 5.49 -7.74
N CYS A 139 -4.36 6.06 -6.62
CA CYS A 139 -2.95 6.06 -6.29
C CYS A 139 -2.70 5.30 -4.98
N ASP A 140 -1.72 4.41 -4.99
CA ASP A 140 -1.22 3.73 -3.77
C ASP A 140 0.22 4.18 -3.49
N VAL A 141 0.39 4.94 -2.42
CA VAL A 141 1.73 5.38 -1.97
C VAL A 141 2.24 4.39 -0.95
N GLY A 142 3.03 3.43 -1.42
CA GLY A 142 3.70 2.43 -0.62
C GLY A 142 4.97 2.95 0.08
N GLY A 143 5.73 2.03 0.67
CA GLY A 143 7.04 2.37 1.26
C GLY A 143 8.14 2.47 0.20
N GLY A 144 8.18 1.53 -0.74
CA GLY A 144 9.22 1.41 -1.77
C GLY A 144 8.81 1.96 -3.14
N SER A 145 7.53 1.94 -3.49
CA SER A 145 6.98 2.34 -4.80
C SER A 145 5.66 3.08 -4.66
N THR A 146 5.24 3.72 -5.75
CA THR A 146 3.93 4.38 -5.89
C THR A 146 3.29 3.89 -7.17
N GLN A 147 2.04 3.41 -7.10
CA GLN A 147 1.23 3.02 -8.25
C GLN A 147 0.20 4.11 -8.54
N LEU A 148 0.04 4.44 -9.81
CA LEU A 148 -1.03 5.30 -10.32
C LEU A 148 -1.78 4.57 -11.43
N VAL A 149 -3.07 4.44 -11.24
CA VAL A 149 -3.96 3.67 -12.12
C VAL A 149 -5.17 4.49 -12.48
N VAL A 150 -5.52 4.52 -13.75
CA VAL A 150 -6.77 5.12 -14.23
C VAL A 150 -7.57 4.05 -14.96
N GLY A 151 -8.86 3.98 -14.68
CA GLY A 151 -9.77 3.01 -15.28
C GLY A 151 -11.21 3.42 -15.15
N THR A 152 -12.11 2.54 -15.58
CA THR A 152 -13.55 2.72 -15.46
C THR A 152 -14.15 1.64 -14.55
N VAL A 153 -15.22 1.99 -13.83
CA VAL A 153 -15.89 1.05 -12.92
C VAL A 153 -16.39 -0.18 -13.69
N SER A 154 -16.90 0.02 -14.90
CA SER A 154 -17.41 -1.05 -15.75
C SER A 154 -16.32 -1.82 -16.50
N GLY A 155 -15.24 -1.16 -16.92
CA GLY A 155 -14.19 -1.76 -17.77
C GLY A 155 -12.91 -2.18 -17.02
N GLY A 156 -12.77 -1.79 -15.75
CA GLY A 156 -11.56 -2.05 -14.97
C GLY A 156 -10.41 -1.07 -15.23
N PRO A 157 -9.19 -1.38 -14.73
CA PRO A 157 -8.00 -0.59 -14.94
C PRO A 157 -7.58 -0.60 -16.42
N ALA A 158 -7.31 0.59 -16.99
CA ALA A 158 -6.95 0.76 -18.40
C ALA A 158 -5.55 1.37 -18.59
N TRP A 159 -5.12 2.20 -17.67
CA TRP A 159 -3.80 2.81 -17.66
C TRP A 159 -3.15 2.57 -16.29
N VAL A 160 -2.00 1.93 -16.28
CA VAL A 160 -1.27 1.59 -15.05
C VAL A 160 0.17 2.07 -15.18
N ARG A 161 0.66 2.77 -14.17
CA ARG A 161 2.07 3.16 -14.05
C ARG A 161 2.54 2.97 -12.62
N SER A 162 3.77 2.51 -12.49
CA SER A 162 4.46 2.40 -11.22
C SER A 162 5.71 3.25 -11.23
N VAL A 163 5.88 4.03 -10.17
CA VAL A 163 7.08 4.82 -9.91
C VAL A 163 7.89 4.15 -8.82
N ASP A 164 9.18 3.93 -9.07
CA ASP A 164 10.09 3.30 -8.09
C ASP A 164 10.52 4.30 -7.01
N LEU A 165 9.54 4.98 -6.44
CA LEU A 165 9.65 5.94 -5.36
C LEU A 165 8.45 5.80 -4.41
N GLY A 166 8.72 5.43 -3.17
CA GLY A 166 7.74 5.34 -2.09
C GLY A 166 8.16 6.17 -0.89
N SER A 167 7.27 6.26 0.09
CA SER A 167 7.44 7.12 1.27
C SER A 167 8.67 6.77 2.11
N LEU A 168 9.00 5.49 2.28
CA LEU A 168 10.19 5.06 3.02
C LEU A 168 11.46 5.35 2.23
N ARG A 169 11.47 5.01 0.94
CA ARG A 169 12.60 5.21 0.05
C ARG A 169 13.00 6.69 -0.03
N LEU A 170 12.04 7.59 -0.24
CA LEU A 170 12.29 9.03 -0.26
C LEU A 170 12.81 9.52 1.10
N THR A 171 12.23 9.02 2.21
CA THR A 171 12.70 9.38 3.55
C THR A 171 14.16 8.99 3.76
N ARG A 172 14.53 7.76 3.37
CA ARG A 172 15.90 7.26 3.55
C ARG A 172 16.93 7.95 2.69
N ARG A 173 16.54 8.42 1.52
CA ARG A 173 17.47 9.07 0.60
C ARG A 173 17.75 10.53 0.94
N VAL A 174 16.73 11.28 1.38
CA VAL A 174 16.88 12.75 1.52
C VAL A 174 16.15 13.38 2.71
N LEU A 175 15.45 12.62 3.55
CA LEU A 175 14.70 13.15 4.70
C LEU A 175 15.06 12.38 5.99
N GLU A 176 16.35 12.03 6.17
CA GLU A 176 16.78 11.23 7.32
C GLU A 176 16.69 12.00 8.64
N THR A 177 16.86 13.31 8.62
CA THR A 177 16.72 14.18 9.78
C THR A 177 15.26 14.56 10.03
N ALA A 178 14.86 14.73 11.27
CA ALA A 178 13.52 15.14 11.65
C ALA A 178 13.55 16.16 12.82
N PRO A 179 13.27 17.43 12.60
CA PRO A 179 12.82 18.05 11.34
C PRO A 179 13.91 18.09 10.24
N PRO A 180 13.54 18.00 8.95
CA PRO A 180 14.48 18.15 7.85
C PRO A 180 14.93 19.61 7.66
N THR A 181 16.10 19.79 7.08
CA THR A 181 16.57 21.12 6.66
C THR A 181 15.84 21.60 5.38
N GLN A 182 15.97 22.87 5.04
CA GLN A 182 15.41 23.38 3.79
C GLN A 182 16.04 22.69 2.57
N THR A 183 17.34 22.42 2.61
CA THR A 183 18.07 21.68 1.56
C THR A 183 17.51 20.28 1.37
N ASP A 184 17.21 19.55 2.46
CA ASP A 184 16.60 18.22 2.40
C ASP A 184 15.20 18.29 1.76
N LEU A 185 14.41 19.29 2.11
CA LEU A 185 13.07 19.50 1.54
C LEU A 185 13.11 19.79 0.03
N ASP A 186 14.07 20.61 -0.40
CA ASP A 186 14.22 20.96 -1.81
C ASP A 186 14.74 19.75 -2.61
N ALA A 187 15.68 18.97 -2.05
CA ALA A 187 16.14 17.71 -2.61
C ALA A 187 14.99 16.68 -2.72
N ALA A 188 14.15 16.58 -1.69
CA ALA A 188 13.00 15.68 -1.73
C ALA A 188 11.98 16.05 -2.81
N ARG A 189 11.69 17.35 -2.96
CA ARG A 189 10.80 17.84 -4.04
C ARG A 189 11.38 17.56 -5.42
N ALA A 190 12.67 17.85 -5.62
CA ALA A 190 13.34 17.58 -6.87
C ALA A 190 13.35 16.09 -7.24
N GLN A 191 13.58 15.18 -6.27
CA GLN A 191 13.50 13.75 -6.50
C GLN A 191 12.08 13.30 -6.86
N VAL A 192 11.07 13.82 -6.19
CA VAL A 192 9.66 13.51 -6.50
C VAL A 192 9.32 14.00 -7.92
N GLU A 193 9.64 15.25 -8.26
CA GLU A 193 9.38 15.81 -9.58
C GLU A 193 10.06 15.01 -10.69
N ALA A 194 11.33 14.68 -10.52
CA ALA A 194 12.10 13.87 -11.47
C ALA A 194 11.51 12.47 -11.64
N ALA A 195 11.09 11.81 -10.55
CA ALA A 195 10.53 10.47 -10.61
C ALA A 195 9.17 10.41 -11.33
N PHE A 196 8.44 11.52 -11.36
CA PHE A 196 7.13 11.61 -11.99
C PHE A 196 7.15 12.36 -13.35
N VAL A 197 8.32 12.77 -13.86
CA VAL A 197 8.43 13.67 -15.04
C VAL A 197 7.64 13.17 -16.24
N ASP A 198 7.74 11.90 -16.58
CA ASP A 198 7.09 11.28 -17.74
C ASP A 198 5.67 10.76 -17.50
N LEU A 199 5.10 11.04 -16.32
CA LEU A 199 3.74 10.61 -16.02
C LEU A 199 2.72 11.62 -16.54
N ALA A 200 1.91 11.15 -17.51
CA ALA A 200 0.77 11.87 -18.05
C ALA A 200 -0.48 10.98 -17.90
N PRO A 201 -1.15 10.99 -16.73
CA PRO A 201 -2.34 10.15 -16.53
C PRO A 201 -3.51 10.66 -17.39
N PRO A 202 -4.37 9.76 -17.89
CA PRO A 202 -5.63 10.14 -18.50
C PRO A 202 -6.52 10.91 -17.50
N LEU A 203 -7.47 11.67 -18.04
CA LEU A 203 -8.45 12.39 -17.22
C LEU A 203 -9.33 11.40 -16.44
N ALA A 204 -9.56 11.72 -15.17
CA ALA A 204 -10.45 10.96 -14.29
C ALA A 204 -11.44 11.92 -13.61
N LEU A 205 -12.66 11.43 -13.34
CA LEU A 205 -13.70 12.20 -12.67
C LEU A 205 -13.55 12.20 -11.14
N ALA A 206 -12.90 11.19 -10.60
CA ALA A 206 -12.54 11.10 -9.19
C ALA A 206 -11.16 10.46 -9.02
N ALA A 207 -10.50 10.77 -7.91
CA ALA A 207 -9.24 10.15 -7.54
C ALA A 207 -9.28 9.63 -6.10
N ILE A 208 -8.79 8.40 -5.90
CA ILE A 208 -8.74 7.73 -4.60
C ILE A 208 -7.29 7.48 -4.23
N ALA A 209 -6.88 7.96 -3.05
CA ALA A 209 -5.58 7.67 -2.48
C ALA A 209 -5.69 6.53 -1.47
N THR A 210 -4.90 5.47 -1.65
CA THR A 210 -4.85 4.29 -0.78
C THR A 210 -3.53 4.21 -0.02
N GLY A 211 -3.38 3.16 0.76
CA GLY A 211 -2.16 2.91 1.51
C GLY A 211 -2.08 3.60 2.86
N GLY A 212 -0.94 3.41 3.51
CA GLY A 212 -0.75 3.87 4.88
C GLY A 212 -0.58 5.37 5.02
N THR A 213 -0.01 6.03 4.01
CA THR A 213 0.17 7.49 3.96
C THR A 213 -1.17 8.20 3.90
N ALA A 214 -2.04 7.82 2.97
CA ALA A 214 -3.38 8.41 2.81
C ALA A 214 -4.21 8.26 4.10
N ARG A 215 -4.22 7.05 4.69
CA ARG A 215 -4.91 6.81 5.97
C ARG A 215 -4.37 7.62 7.14
N ALA A 216 -3.06 7.87 7.20
CA ALA A 216 -2.49 8.73 8.23
C ALA A 216 -2.87 10.20 8.00
N LEU A 217 -2.82 10.69 6.77
CA LEU A 217 -3.23 12.04 6.42
C LEU A 217 -4.72 12.30 6.71
N ARG A 218 -5.58 11.29 6.55
CA ARG A 218 -7.00 11.41 6.95
C ARG A 218 -7.18 11.86 8.40
N ARG A 219 -6.29 11.44 9.31
CA ARG A 219 -6.34 11.86 10.72
C ARG A 219 -5.90 13.31 10.93
N ILE A 220 -5.15 13.87 9.98
CA ILE A 220 -4.57 15.22 10.07
C ILE A 220 -5.41 16.26 9.35
N VAL A 221 -5.91 15.91 8.16
CA VAL A 221 -6.58 16.87 7.26
C VAL A 221 -7.94 16.40 6.75
N GLY A 222 -8.45 15.25 7.22
CA GLY A 222 -9.74 14.71 6.79
C GLY A 222 -9.64 13.76 5.60
N ALA A 223 -10.80 13.30 5.13
CA ALA A 223 -10.90 12.27 4.12
C ALA A 223 -10.70 12.79 2.68
N ARG A 224 -10.84 14.09 2.46
CA ARG A 224 -10.66 14.74 1.17
C ARG A 224 -9.36 15.55 1.21
N LEU A 225 -8.41 15.16 0.38
CA LEU A 225 -7.08 15.75 0.32
C LEU A 225 -7.06 16.79 -0.81
N GLU A 226 -7.36 18.04 -0.46
CA GLU A 226 -7.26 19.17 -1.37
C GLU A 226 -5.81 19.65 -1.51
N PRO A 227 -5.40 20.30 -2.62
CA PRO A 227 -4.04 20.78 -2.83
C PRO A 227 -3.53 21.67 -1.67
N GLU A 228 -4.35 22.60 -1.22
CA GLU A 228 -4.00 23.55 -0.16
C GLU A 228 -3.85 22.86 1.19
N THR A 229 -4.73 21.87 1.49
CA THR A 229 -4.68 21.11 2.74
C THR A 229 -3.46 20.18 2.78
N LEU A 230 -3.12 19.52 1.66
CA LEU A 230 -1.91 18.73 1.53
C LEU A 230 -0.64 19.58 1.65
N ALA A 231 -0.58 20.72 0.98
CA ALA A 231 0.53 21.65 1.08
C ALA A 231 0.70 22.20 2.50
N SER A 232 -0.41 22.49 3.19
CA SER A 232 -0.41 22.89 4.60
C SER A 232 0.09 21.77 5.50
N ALA A 233 -0.38 20.53 5.27
CA ALA A 233 0.09 19.35 6.00
C ALA A 233 1.61 19.15 5.82
N ALA A 234 2.12 19.21 4.60
CA ALA A 234 3.56 19.10 4.34
C ALA A 234 4.38 20.14 5.10
N ARG A 235 3.94 21.41 5.09
CA ARG A 235 4.61 22.49 5.87
C ARG A 235 4.58 22.25 7.39
N LYS A 236 3.49 21.72 7.92
CA LYS A 236 3.37 21.38 9.36
C LYS A 236 4.26 20.18 9.73
N LEU A 237 4.26 19.15 8.90
CA LEU A 237 5.06 17.94 9.11
C LEU A 237 6.58 18.25 9.04
N ALA A 238 6.99 19.11 8.11
CA ALA A 238 8.39 19.52 7.94
C ALA A 238 8.99 20.26 9.16
N LYS A 239 8.15 20.82 10.04
CA LYS A 239 8.59 21.56 11.21
C LYS A 239 8.59 20.74 12.51
N ARG A 240 8.28 19.44 12.43
CA ARG A 240 8.02 18.61 13.63
C ARG A 240 8.85 17.33 13.60
N SER A 241 9.22 16.84 14.78
CA SER A 241 9.83 15.52 14.91
C SER A 241 8.78 14.42 14.67
N ASP A 242 9.26 13.24 14.25
CA ASP A 242 8.44 12.03 14.10
C ASP A 242 7.70 11.67 15.42
N ARG A 243 8.36 11.89 16.57
CA ARG A 243 7.76 11.68 17.90
C ARG A 243 6.59 12.63 18.16
N THR A 244 6.75 13.90 17.84
CA THR A 244 5.68 14.89 17.98
C THR A 244 4.50 14.56 17.08
N ILE A 245 4.77 14.24 15.82
CA ILE A 245 3.73 13.84 14.84
C ILE A 245 2.98 12.59 15.33
N ALA A 246 3.70 11.57 15.81
CA ALA A 246 3.10 10.34 16.31
C ALA A 246 2.14 10.61 17.48
N ASN A 247 2.55 11.42 18.44
CA ASN A 247 1.77 11.75 19.62
C ASN A 247 0.55 12.61 19.29
N ASP A 248 0.73 13.67 18.50
CA ASP A 248 -0.33 14.64 18.19
C ASP A 248 -1.48 14.02 17.39
N TYR A 249 -1.17 13.05 16.52
CA TYR A 249 -2.15 12.45 15.61
C TYR A 249 -2.47 10.98 15.89
N GLY A 250 -1.91 10.40 16.93
CA GLY A 250 -2.17 9.02 17.34
C GLY A 250 -1.78 7.99 16.26
N ILE A 251 -0.66 8.22 15.57
CA ILE A 251 -0.12 7.33 14.54
C ILE A 251 1.18 6.68 15.00
N ASP A 252 1.51 5.51 14.43
CA ASP A 252 2.77 4.85 14.75
C ASP A 252 3.97 5.73 14.39
N ARG A 253 5.01 5.73 15.21
CA ARG A 253 6.23 6.51 14.98
C ARG A 253 6.91 6.18 13.64
N SER A 254 6.94 4.90 13.27
CA SER A 254 7.45 4.47 11.95
C SER A 254 6.68 5.08 10.78
N ARG A 255 5.35 5.26 10.95
CA ARG A 255 4.50 5.94 9.97
C ARG A 255 4.73 7.46 10.01
N ALA A 256 4.85 8.06 11.18
CA ALA A 256 5.14 9.48 11.34
C ALA A 256 6.43 9.87 10.62
N ARG A 257 7.49 9.04 10.73
CA ARG A 257 8.79 9.23 10.08
C ARG A 257 8.70 9.33 8.55
N THR A 258 7.82 8.56 7.92
CA THR A 258 7.69 8.52 6.44
C THR A 258 6.56 9.40 5.92
N LEU A 259 5.83 10.07 6.80
CA LEU A 259 4.59 10.75 6.42
C LEU A 259 4.83 11.99 5.56
N LEU A 260 5.88 12.76 5.87
CA LEU A 260 6.24 13.94 5.06
C LEU A 260 6.58 13.53 3.63
N ALA A 261 7.43 12.52 3.46
CA ALA A 261 7.80 11.99 2.15
C ALA A 261 6.57 11.53 1.35
N GLY A 262 5.69 10.75 2.00
CA GLY A 262 4.46 10.32 1.35
C GLY A 262 3.50 11.47 1.03
N THR A 263 3.49 12.54 1.83
CA THR A 263 2.70 13.75 1.55
C THR A 263 3.23 14.50 0.32
N LEU A 264 4.56 14.61 0.18
CA LEU A 264 5.18 15.22 -1.01
C LEU A 264 4.87 14.42 -2.29
N ILE A 265 4.89 13.08 -2.20
CA ILE A 265 4.49 12.21 -3.33
C ILE A 265 3.01 12.43 -3.68
N LEU A 266 2.11 12.46 -2.69
CA LEU A 266 0.69 12.69 -2.95
C LEU A 266 0.40 14.08 -3.53
N LEU A 267 1.16 15.10 -3.16
CA LEU A 267 1.08 16.44 -3.78
C LEU A 267 1.41 16.37 -5.27
N GLU A 268 2.46 15.64 -5.65
CA GLU A 268 2.83 15.50 -7.05
C GLU A 268 1.80 14.69 -7.84
N VAL A 269 1.30 13.57 -7.27
CA VAL A 269 0.20 12.80 -7.87
C VAL A 269 -1.02 13.68 -8.11
N GLN A 270 -1.42 14.48 -7.11
CA GLN A 270 -2.56 15.40 -7.22
C GLN A 270 -2.34 16.46 -8.30
N ARG A 271 -1.12 17.02 -8.38
CA ARG A 271 -0.75 17.97 -9.43
C ARG A 271 -0.90 17.36 -10.83
N ARG A 272 -0.52 16.08 -11.00
CA ARG A 272 -0.65 15.34 -12.27
C ARG A 272 -2.10 15.03 -12.63
N LEU A 273 -2.92 14.69 -11.65
CA LEU A 273 -4.34 14.39 -11.87
C LEU A 273 -5.22 15.63 -12.01
N GLY A 274 -4.81 16.77 -11.45
CA GLY A 274 -5.56 18.03 -11.47
C GLY A 274 -6.83 18.04 -10.61
N ILE A 275 -7.05 17.02 -9.76
CA ILE A 275 -8.24 16.87 -8.93
C ILE A 275 -7.87 16.46 -7.49
N ALA A 276 -8.78 16.74 -6.54
CA ALA A 276 -8.63 16.33 -5.15
C ALA A 276 -8.61 14.79 -5.00
N LEU A 277 -7.86 14.29 -3.99
CA LEU A 277 -7.79 12.86 -3.71
C LEU A 277 -8.72 12.51 -2.54
N LEU A 278 -9.55 11.49 -2.69
CA LEU A 278 -10.34 10.91 -1.61
C LEU A 278 -9.56 9.79 -0.93
N VAL A 279 -9.54 9.74 0.40
CA VAL A 279 -8.87 8.64 1.10
C VAL A 279 -9.72 7.38 1.05
N GLY A 280 -9.23 6.36 0.32
CA GLY A 280 -9.89 5.06 0.18
C GLY A 280 -9.80 4.17 1.42
N ARG A 281 -10.72 3.22 1.50
CA ARG A 281 -10.77 2.20 2.56
C ARG A 281 -9.99 0.95 2.16
N GLY A 282 -10.15 0.48 0.92
CA GLY A 282 -9.49 -0.70 0.36
C GLY A 282 -8.20 -0.36 -0.40
N GLY A 283 -7.49 -1.40 -0.82
CA GLY A 283 -6.27 -1.34 -1.60
C GLY A 283 -5.86 -2.73 -2.07
N ILE A 284 -4.57 -3.03 -2.18
CA ILE A 284 -4.01 -4.28 -2.72
C ILE A 284 -4.65 -5.53 -2.12
N ARG A 285 -4.76 -5.60 -0.79
CA ARG A 285 -5.29 -6.79 -0.10
C ARG A 285 -6.76 -7.03 -0.37
N GLU A 286 -7.55 -5.97 -0.37
CA GLU A 286 -8.97 -6.00 -0.66
C GLU A 286 -9.21 -6.39 -2.13
N GLY A 287 -8.41 -5.86 -3.07
CA GLY A 287 -8.45 -6.26 -4.48
C GLY A 287 -8.08 -7.72 -4.68
N ALA A 288 -7.00 -8.17 -4.05
CA ALA A 288 -6.58 -9.58 -4.11
C ALA A 288 -7.65 -10.52 -3.51
N ALA A 289 -8.28 -10.13 -2.40
CA ALA A 289 -9.35 -10.91 -1.78
C ALA A 289 -10.59 -11.02 -2.69
N LEU A 290 -10.97 -9.94 -3.38
CA LEU A 290 -12.07 -9.94 -4.33
C LEU A 290 -11.81 -10.90 -5.49
N LEU A 291 -10.63 -10.80 -6.13
CA LEU A 291 -10.27 -11.67 -7.25
C LEU A 291 -10.21 -13.15 -6.81
N ALA A 292 -9.63 -13.44 -5.65
CA ALA A 292 -9.58 -14.80 -5.11
C ALA A 292 -11.00 -15.37 -4.84
N LEU A 293 -11.93 -14.56 -4.34
CA LEU A 293 -13.33 -14.95 -4.12
C LEU A 293 -14.07 -15.18 -5.45
N ASP A 294 -13.81 -14.36 -6.49
CA ASP A 294 -14.42 -14.52 -7.80
C ASP A 294 -13.92 -15.79 -8.50
N GLU A 295 -12.63 -16.10 -8.43
CA GLU A 295 -12.04 -17.32 -8.98
C GLU A 295 -12.60 -18.58 -8.29
N LEU A 296 -12.77 -18.56 -6.95
CA LEU A 296 -13.37 -19.67 -6.22
C LEU A 296 -14.85 -19.85 -6.60
N ALA A 297 -15.59 -18.77 -6.77
CA ALA A 297 -16.99 -18.85 -7.20
C ALA A 297 -17.11 -19.43 -8.63
N ALA A 298 -16.24 -19.02 -9.55
CA ALA A 298 -16.20 -19.55 -10.91
C ALA A 298 -15.79 -21.04 -10.98
N ALA A 299 -14.97 -21.53 -10.04
CA ALA A 299 -14.55 -22.93 -9.98
C ALA A 299 -15.62 -23.88 -9.40
N THR A 300 -16.66 -23.33 -8.75
CA THR A 300 -17.73 -24.10 -8.06
C THR A 300 -19.09 -24.02 -8.78
N GLY A 301 -19.24 -23.20 -9.81
CA GLY A 301 -20.44 -23.06 -10.65
C GLY A 301 -20.22 -23.73 -11.99
#